data_6e162a15a521494b217bcde9a4a4f364
#
_entry.id   6e162a15a521494b217bcde9a4a4f364
#
_cell.length_a   1.000
_cell.length_b   1.000
_cell.length_c   1.000
_cell.angle_alpha   90.00
_cell.angle_beta   90.00
_cell.angle_gamma   90.00
#
_symmetry.space_group_name_H-M   'P 1'
#
loop_
_entity.id
_entity.type
_entity.pdbx_description
1 polymer ?
#
loop_
_entity_poly.entity_id
_entity_poly.type
_entity_poly.pdbx_seq_one_letter_code
_entity_poly.pdbx_strand_id
1 'polypeptide(L)'
;MDGEVESKRLYVPAVAGLYEALAPYSYTLIRITLGLILIPHGFNKLFLGDAIVASRNFVHFGWAYPLAWAYFIGVVEFFGGILMVLGLWTRAVALAFFIQMCVIAFAVLWPHWFWGQRGMEYVVLMGIVSLAIFFRGGGRFAVDNLLKKEL
;
A
#
# COMPACT_ATOMS: atom_id res chain seq x y z
N MET A 1 -22.25 4.51 5.66
CA MET A 1 -22.54 3.86 6.95
C MET A 1 -21.43 4.29 7.88
N ASP A 2 -21.65 5.46 8.46
CA ASP A 2 -20.75 6.02 9.45
C ASP A 2 -21.03 5.25 10.73
N GLY A 3 -20.05 4.45 11.19
CA GLY A 3 -20.19 3.67 12.40
C GLY A 3 -20.20 4.59 13.60
N GLU A 4 -21.39 5.01 14.02
CA GLU A 4 -21.58 5.51 15.37
C GLU A 4 -21.11 4.41 16.31
N VAL A 5 -20.02 4.70 17.02
CA VAL A 5 -19.56 3.81 18.09
C VAL A 5 -20.60 3.91 19.19
N GLU A 6 -21.53 2.98 19.20
CA GLU A 6 -22.63 2.96 20.15
C GLU A 6 -22.04 2.78 21.56
N SER A 7 -21.98 3.88 22.32
CA SER A 7 -21.38 3.95 23.67
C SER A 7 -21.92 2.88 24.63
N LYS A 8 -23.16 2.42 24.39
CA LYS A 8 -23.83 1.37 25.18
C LYS A 8 -23.20 -0.02 25.05
N ARG A 9 -22.32 -0.25 24.07
CA ARG A 9 -21.65 -1.57 23.85
C ARG A 9 -20.19 -1.59 24.27
N LEU A 10 -19.65 -0.49 24.77
CA LEU A 10 -18.25 -0.44 25.19
C LEU A 10 -18.12 -0.93 26.62
N TYR A 11 -17.12 -1.78 26.90
CA TYR A 11 -16.73 -2.15 28.25
C TYR A 11 -16.27 -0.96 29.09
N VAL A 12 -15.71 0.08 28.44
CA VAL A 12 -15.28 1.33 29.08
C VAL A 12 -15.93 2.50 28.37
N PRO A 13 -17.14 2.91 28.76
CA PRO A 13 -17.88 3.99 28.09
C PRO A 13 -17.16 5.34 28.06
N ALA A 14 -16.26 5.59 29.02
CA ALA A 14 -15.47 6.83 29.10
C ALA A 14 -14.59 7.11 27.88
N VAL A 15 -14.25 6.09 27.07
CA VAL A 15 -13.45 6.26 25.84
C VAL A 15 -14.29 6.44 24.56
N ALA A 16 -15.62 6.43 24.67
CA ALA A 16 -16.51 6.54 23.52
C ALA A 16 -16.22 7.80 22.68
N GLY A 17 -16.14 8.95 23.33
CA GLY A 17 -15.85 10.21 22.65
C GLY A 17 -14.51 10.24 21.92
N LEU A 18 -13.50 9.53 22.43
CA LEU A 18 -12.20 9.38 21.75
C LEU A 18 -12.35 8.56 20.47
N TYR A 19 -13.08 7.44 20.53
CA TYR A 19 -13.30 6.58 19.36
C TYR A 19 -14.12 7.29 18.29
N GLU A 20 -15.19 7.98 18.68
CA GLU A 20 -16.03 8.77 17.77
C GLU A 20 -15.20 9.87 17.07
N ALA A 21 -14.34 10.57 17.81
CA ALA A 21 -13.48 11.62 17.26
C ALA A 21 -12.43 11.07 16.28
N LEU A 22 -11.84 9.89 16.54
CA LEU A 22 -10.71 9.37 15.76
C LEU A 22 -11.13 8.38 14.66
N ALA A 23 -12.28 7.71 14.76
CA ALA A 23 -12.74 6.76 13.77
C ALA A 23 -12.76 7.31 12.33
N PRO A 24 -13.17 8.56 12.05
CA PRO A 24 -13.15 9.11 10.70
C PRO A 24 -11.77 9.20 10.05
N TYR A 25 -10.71 9.24 10.87
CA TYR A 25 -9.32 9.38 10.41
C TYR A 25 -8.62 8.04 10.24
N SER A 26 -9.13 6.96 10.86
CA SER A 26 -8.46 5.66 10.91
C SER A 26 -8.13 5.10 9.52
N TYR A 27 -9.08 5.16 8.60
CA TYR A 27 -8.88 4.71 7.22
C TYR A 27 -7.84 5.56 6.47
N THR A 28 -7.91 6.88 6.62
CA THR A 28 -6.95 7.80 6.00
C THR A 28 -5.54 7.54 6.51
N LEU A 29 -5.40 7.25 7.80
CA LEU A 29 -4.11 6.87 8.40
C LEU A 29 -3.54 5.61 7.73
N ILE A 30 -4.35 4.56 7.56
CA ILE A 30 -3.93 3.31 6.89
C ILE A 30 -3.46 3.60 5.46
N ARG A 31 -4.22 4.38 4.69
CA ARG A 31 -3.89 4.75 3.31
C ARG A 31 -2.58 5.54 3.23
N ILE A 32 -2.43 6.58 4.06
CA ILE A 32 -1.21 7.40 4.13
C ILE A 32 0.00 6.54 4.53
N THR A 33 -0.14 5.68 5.53
CA THR A 33 0.94 4.81 6.01
C THR A 33 1.44 3.89 4.90
N LEU A 34 0.53 3.26 4.13
CA LEU A 34 0.91 2.43 3.00
C LEU A 34 1.74 3.21 1.96
N GLY A 35 1.31 4.43 1.62
CA GLY A 35 2.06 5.30 0.71
C GLY A 35 3.43 5.67 1.25
N LEU A 36 3.52 6.09 2.51
CA LEU A 36 4.77 6.47 3.18
C LEU A 36 5.77 5.32 3.27
N ILE A 37 5.32 4.08 3.41
CA ILE A 37 6.19 2.90 3.40
C ILE A 37 6.81 2.70 2.02
N LEU A 38 6.05 2.88 0.93
CA LEU A 38 6.50 2.58 -0.43
C LEU A 38 7.38 3.68 -1.04
N ILE A 39 7.19 4.95 -0.65
CA ILE A 39 8.01 6.08 -1.17
C ILE A 39 9.52 5.81 -1.02
N PRO A 40 10.07 5.46 0.17
CA PRO A 40 11.50 5.18 0.31
C PRO A 40 11.97 3.99 -0.53
N HIS A 41 11.16 2.95 -0.69
CA HIS A 41 11.50 1.80 -1.53
C HIS A 41 11.65 2.20 -3.01
N GLY A 42 10.71 3.01 -3.50
CA GLY A 42 10.80 3.56 -4.85
C GLY A 42 11.97 4.52 -5.02
N PHE A 43 12.18 5.42 -4.05
CA PHE A 43 13.30 6.36 -4.06
C PHE A 43 14.65 5.66 -4.16
N ASN A 44 14.87 4.62 -3.35
CA ASN A 44 16.11 3.85 -3.37
C ASN A 44 16.34 3.20 -4.74
N LYS A 45 15.29 2.64 -5.36
CA LYS A 45 15.40 2.05 -6.71
C LYS A 45 15.73 3.10 -7.76
N LEU A 46 15.11 4.27 -7.72
CA LEU A 46 15.27 5.29 -8.75
C LEU A 46 16.58 6.06 -8.64
N PHE A 47 17.05 6.35 -7.41
CA PHE A 47 18.12 7.31 -7.17
C PHE A 47 19.34 6.74 -6.45
N LEU A 48 19.22 5.61 -5.74
CA LEU A 48 20.31 5.03 -4.93
C LEU A 48 20.85 3.70 -5.48
N GLY A 49 20.38 3.27 -6.65
CA GLY A 49 20.92 2.10 -7.36
C GLY A 49 20.31 0.75 -6.96
N ASP A 50 19.33 0.70 -6.03
CA ASP A 50 18.69 -0.55 -5.62
C ASP A 50 17.95 -1.25 -6.78
N ALA A 51 17.66 -0.55 -7.90
CA ALA A 51 17.13 -1.17 -9.10
C ALA A 51 18.05 -2.27 -9.65
N ILE A 52 19.37 -2.10 -9.54
CA ILE A 52 20.36 -3.12 -9.98
C ILE A 52 20.22 -4.41 -9.16
N VAL A 53 20.02 -4.27 -7.83
CA VAL A 53 19.79 -5.40 -6.94
C VAL A 53 18.44 -6.06 -7.20
N ALA A 54 17.39 -5.25 -7.34
CA ALA A 54 16.04 -5.74 -7.62
C ALA A 54 15.93 -6.44 -8.98
N SER A 55 16.70 -6.00 -9.98
CA SER A 55 16.70 -6.60 -11.32
C SER A 55 17.14 -8.07 -11.34
N ARG A 56 17.93 -8.51 -10.35
CA ARG A 56 18.36 -9.91 -10.21
C ARG A 56 17.19 -10.89 -10.09
N ASN A 57 16.09 -10.47 -9.45
CA ASN A 57 14.88 -11.28 -9.36
C ASN A 57 14.27 -11.51 -10.76
N PHE A 58 14.22 -10.47 -11.59
CA PHE A 58 13.68 -10.58 -12.94
C PHE A 58 14.57 -11.41 -13.87
N VAL A 59 15.91 -11.34 -13.68
CA VAL A 59 16.86 -12.26 -14.36
C VAL A 59 16.54 -13.70 -13.96
N HIS A 60 16.34 -13.97 -12.67
CA HIS A 60 16.02 -15.32 -12.18
C HIS A 60 14.74 -15.89 -12.80
N PHE A 61 13.75 -15.04 -13.08
CA PHE A 61 12.50 -15.45 -13.74
C PHE A 61 12.59 -15.50 -15.26
N GLY A 62 13.75 -15.19 -15.85
CA GLY A 62 13.92 -15.16 -17.30
C GLY A 62 13.18 -14.04 -18.01
N TRP A 63 12.84 -12.95 -17.29
CA TRP A 63 12.14 -11.81 -17.88
C TRP A 63 13.07 -11.00 -18.77
N ALA A 64 12.56 -10.60 -19.94
CA ALA A 64 13.28 -9.67 -20.80
C ALA A 64 13.39 -8.28 -20.12
N TYR A 65 14.52 -7.59 -20.32
CA TYR A 65 14.77 -6.25 -19.80
C TYR A 65 14.65 -6.12 -18.26
N PRO A 66 15.32 -6.95 -17.46
CA PRO A 66 15.14 -7.01 -16.01
C PRO A 66 15.37 -5.67 -15.30
N LEU A 67 16.32 -4.87 -15.77
CA LEU A 67 16.59 -3.55 -15.20
C LEU A 67 15.45 -2.55 -15.47
N ALA A 68 14.82 -2.62 -16.64
CA ALA A 68 13.68 -1.77 -16.97
C ALA A 68 12.48 -2.08 -16.05
N TRP A 69 12.24 -3.36 -15.77
CA TRP A 69 11.21 -3.75 -14.79
C TRP A 69 11.52 -3.25 -13.39
N ALA A 70 12.77 -3.31 -12.96
CA ALA A 70 13.16 -2.80 -11.64
C ALA A 70 12.93 -1.27 -11.52
N TYR A 71 13.27 -0.51 -12.55
CA TYR A 71 12.95 0.93 -12.59
C TYR A 71 11.46 1.20 -12.68
N PHE A 72 10.72 0.44 -13.48
CA PHE A 72 9.26 0.56 -13.55
C PHE A 72 8.61 0.37 -12.18
N ILE A 73 9.03 -0.66 -11.44
CA ILE A 73 8.58 -0.88 -10.04
C ILE A 73 8.98 0.32 -9.16
N GLY A 74 10.20 0.85 -9.31
CA GLY A 74 10.62 2.06 -8.60
C GLY A 74 9.72 3.26 -8.84
N VAL A 75 9.30 3.47 -10.09
CA VAL A 75 8.34 4.52 -10.47
C VAL A 75 6.98 4.28 -9.81
N VAL A 76 6.46 3.07 -9.88
CA VAL A 76 5.17 2.69 -9.27
C VAL A 76 5.21 2.92 -7.75
N GLU A 77 6.27 2.51 -7.06
CA GLU A 77 6.41 2.68 -5.60
C GLU A 77 6.57 4.15 -5.21
N PHE A 78 7.43 4.90 -5.89
CA PHE A 78 7.72 6.29 -5.54
C PHE A 78 6.53 7.21 -5.84
N PHE A 79 6.13 7.28 -7.09
CA PHE A 79 5.03 8.16 -7.50
C PHE A 79 3.68 7.62 -7.03
N GLY A 80 3.46 6.32 -7.11
CA GLY A 80 2.26 5.69 -6.56
C GLY A 80 2.15 5.89 -5.04
N GLY A 81 3.27 5.84 -4.30
CA GLY A 81 3.29 6.16 -2.88
C GLY A 81 2.84 7.60 -2.60
N ILE A 82 3.34 8.57 -3.37
CA ILE A 82 2.92 9.98 -3.26
C ILE A 82 1.42 10.12 -3.58
N LEU A 83 0.96 9.51 -4.67
CA LEU A 83 -0.46 9.53 -5.04
C LEU A 83 -1.34 8.89 -3.97
N MET A 84 -0.87 7.80 -3.36
CA MET A 84 -1.57 7.11 -2.27
C MET A 84 -1.67 7.99 -1.03
N VAL A 85 -0.61 8.72 -0.65
CA VAL A 85 -0.63 9.70 0.46
C VAL A 85 -1.66 10.79 0.19
N LEU A 86 -1.67 11.35 -1.01
CA LEU A 86 -2.61 12.40 -1.41
C LEU A 86 -4.05 11.87 -1.56
N GLY A 87 -4.21 10.58 -1.83
CA GLY A 87 -5.49 9.99 -2.19
C GLY A 87 -5.94 10.42 -3.60
N LEU A 88 -5.02 10.41 -4.54
CA LEU A 88 -5.27 10.72 -5.94
C LEU A 88 -5.09 9.45 -6.78
N TRP A 89 -6.06 9.15 -7.63
CA TRP A 89 -6.17 7.90 -8.38
C TRP A 89 -6.01 6.66 -7.50
N THR A 90 -6.60 6.74 -6.31
CA THR A 90 -6.37 5.82 -5.21
C THR A 90 -6.62 4.37 -5.62
N ARG A 91 -7.71 4.08 -6.34
CA ARG A 91 -8.05 2.71 -6.77
C ARG A 91 -7.01 2.14 -7.73
N ALA A 92 -6.59 2.91 -8.74
CA ALA A 92 -5.60 2.46 -9.71
C ALA A 92 -4.26 2.16 -9.05
N VAL A 93 -3.80 3.05 -8.18
CA VAL A 93 -2.56 2.88 -7.43
C VAL A 93 -2.65 1.69 -6.48
N ALA A 94 -3.76 1.55 -5.76
CA ALA A 94 -3.98 0.42 -4.85
C ALA A 94 -3.98 -0.93 -5.58
N LEU A 95 -4.57 -1.00 -6.78
CA LEU A 95 -4.53 -2.19 -7.62
C LEU A 95 -3.10 -2.51 -8.07
N ALA A 96 -2.35 -1.50 -8.51
CA ALA A 96 -0.95 -1.68 -8.90
C ALA A 96 -0.10 -2.21 -7.72
N PHE A 97 -0.27 -1.66 -6.52
CA PHE A 97 0.40 -2.14 -5.31
C PHE A 97 -0.02 -3.57 -4.95
N PHE A 98 -1.31 -3.89 -5.03
CA PHE A 98 -1.78 -5.26 -4.77
C PHE A 98 -1.13 -6.27 -5.72
N ILE A 99 -1.13 -6.00 -7.03
CA ILE A 99 -0.50 -6.86 -8.03
C ILE A 99 1.00 -7.02 -7.73
N GLN A 100 1.70 -5.90 -7.44
CA GLN A 100 3.11 -5.93 -7.09
C GLN A 100 3.38 -6.78 -5.85
N MET A 101 2.58 -6.64 -4.79
CA MET A 101 2.75 -7.44 -3.56
C MET A 101 2.49 -8.93 -3.82
N CYS A 102 1.53 -9.28 -4.66
CA CYS A 102 1.33 -10.67 -5.09
C CYS A 102 2.57 -11.22 -5.82
N VAL A 103 3.14 -10.46 -6.76
CA VAL A 103 4.37 -10.87 -7.47
C VAL A 103 5.53 -11.06 -6.49
N ILE A 104 5.75 -10.13 -5.57
CA ILE A 104 6.83 -10.25 -4.58
C ILE A 104 6.60 -11.45 -3.67
N ALA A 105 5.38 -11.64 -3.15
CA ALA A 105 5.07 -12.73 -2.24
C ALA A 105 5.30 -14.10 -2.89
N PHE A 106 4.73 -14.32 -4.07
CA PHE A 106 4.67 -15.66 -4.66
C PHE A 106 5.84 -15.97 -5.60
N ALA A 107 6.42 -14.96 -6.25
CA ALA A 107 7.53 -15.19 -7.16
C ALA A 107 8.90 -14.99 -6.50
N VAL A 108 9.03 -14.06 -5.53
CA VAL A 108 10.34 -13.71 -4.95
C VAL A 108 10.57 -14.35 -3.59
N LEU A 109 9.56 -14.38 -2.73
CA LEU A 109 9.70 -14.73 -1.32
C LEU A 109 9.20 -16.15 -0.99
N TRP A 110 8.36 -16.75 -1.85
CA TRP A 110 7.88 -18.11 -1.65
C TRP A 110 9.02 -19.13 -1.59
N PRO A 111 9.01 -20.14 -0.69
CA PRO A 111 7.94 -20.48 0.28
C PRO A 111 8.18 -19.91 1.70
N HIS A 112 9.04 -18.91 1.87
CA HIS A 112 9.38 -18.38 3.18
C HIS A 112 8.27 -17.48 3.72
N TRP A 113 7.72 -17.82 4.89
CA TRP A 113 6.65 -17.06 5.52
C TRP A 113 7.17 -15.95 6.43
N PHE A 114 8.06 -16.29 7.36
CA PHE A 114 8.46 -15.41 8.44
C PHE A 114 9.42 -14.31 8.02
N TRP A 115 9.16 -13.08 8.42
CA TRP A 115 9.97 -11.89 8.15
C TRP A 115 11.47 -12.08 8.48
N GLY A 116 11.81 -12.64 9.64
CA GLY A 116 13.20 -12.89 10.04
C GLY A 116 13.99 -13.81 9.09
N GLN A 117 13.29 -14.51 8.20
CA GLN A 117 13.85 -15.36 7.16
C GLN A 117 13.67 -14.78 5.76
N ARG A 118 13.50 -13.46 5.62
CA ARG A 118 13.08 -12.78 4.38
C ARG A 118 11.74 -13.30 3.87
N GLY A 119 10.78 -13.53 4.76
CA GLY A 119 9.49 -14.11 4.42
C GLY A 119 8.47 -13.08 3.95
N MET A 120 7.36 -13.61 3.44
CA MET A 120 6.34 -12.86 2.72
C MET A 120 5.23 -12.25 3.60
N GLU A 121 5.20 -12.53 4.92
CA GLU A 121 4.09 -12.09 5.80
C GLU A 121 3.81 -10.58 5.74
N TYR A 122 4.87 -9.76 5.72
CA TYR A 122 4.75 -8.31 5.60
C TYR A 122 4.20 -7.87 4.23
N VAL A 123 4.68 -8.50 3.16
CA VAL A 123 4.25 -8.21 1.79
C VAL A 123 2.78 -8.64 1.59
N VAL A 124 2.38 -9.77 2.17
CA VAL A 124 0.98 -10.23 2.17
C VAL A 124 0.09 -9.24 2.90
N LEU A 125 0.51 -8.75 4.08
CA LEU A 125 -0.23 -7.72 4.81
C LEU A 125 -0.43 -6.46 3.95
N MET A 126 0.65 -5.94 3.33
CA MET A 126 0.57 -4.78 2.45
C MET A 126 -0.34 -5.03 1.24
N GLY A 127 -0.30 -6.24 0.67
CA GLY A 127 -1.19 -6.64 -0.41
C GLY A 127 -2.67 -6.61 0.00
N ILE A 128 -3.00 -7.18 1.16
CA ILE A 128 -4.38 -7.18 1.68
C ILE A 128 -4.84 -5.74 1.98
N VAL A 129 -4.00 -4.91 2.57
CA VAL A 129 -4.30 -3.49 2.81
C VAL A 129 -4.54 -2.76 1.48
N SER A 130 -3.70 -2.99 0.48
CA SER A 130 -3.88 -2.42 -0.86
C SER A 130 -5.20 -2.84 -1.50
N LEU A 131 -5.57 -4.12 -1.39
CA LEU A 131 -6.83 -4.64 -1.90
C LEU A 131 -8.04 -4.02 -1.17
N ALA A 132 -7.97 -3.85 0.13
CA ALA A 132 -9.01 -3.18 0.92
C ALA A 132 -9.17 -1.71 0.49
N ILE A 133 -8.06 -1.01 0.23
CA ILE A 133 -8.08 0.36 -0.29
C ILE A 133 -8.66 0.40 -1.70
N PHE A 134 -8.32 -0.55 -2.57
CA PHE A 134 -8.89 -0.66 -3.92
C PHE A 134 -10.42 -0.72 -3.89
N PHE A 135 -11.00 -1.55 -3.03
CA PHE A 135 -12.46 -1.63 -2.92
C PHE A 135 -13.09 -0.39 -2.31
N ARG A 136 -12.45 0.23 -1.33
CA ARG A 136 -13.01 1.38 -0.62
C ARG A 136 -12.79 2.71 -1.37
N GLY A 137 -11.74 2.85 -2.17
CA GLY A 137 -11.34 4.12 -2.81
C GLY A 137 -10.58 5.04 -1.86
N GLY A 138 -10.50 6.33 -2.21
CA GLY A 138 -9.70 7.32 -1.49
C GLY A 138 -10.14 7.65 -0.07
N GLY A 139 -11.44 7.48 0.24
CA GLY A 139 -12.01 7.83 1.53
C GLY A 139 -12.23 9.34 1.71
N ARG A 140 -12.67 9.75 2.91
CA ARG A 140 -13.14 11.11 3.19
C ARG A 140 -12.14 12.23 2.88
N PHE A 141 -10.84 11.98 3.15
CA PHE A 141 -9.77 12.97 3.02
C PHE A 141 -8.87 12.69 1.80
N ALA A 142 -9.48 12.34 0.67
CA ALA A 142 -8.78 12.07 -0.57
C ALA A 142 -8.96 13.22 -1.59
N VAL A 143 -7.92 13.48 -2.38
CA VAL A 143 -7.97 14.42 -3.50
C VAL A 143 -8.95 13.93 -4.58
N ASP A 144 -9.16 12.62 -4.71
CA ASP A 144 -10.16 12.04 -5.62
C ASP A 144 -11.55 12.63 -5.43
N ASN A 145 -11.92 13.03 -4.20
CA ASN A 145 -13.21 13.67 -3.92
C ASN A 145 -13.39 15.02 -4.63
N LEU A 146 -12.30 15.69 -4.99
CA LEU A 146 -12.33 16.97 -5.72
C LEU A 146 -12.56 16.77 -7.22
N LEU A 147 -12.23 15.58 -7.76
CA LEU A 147 -12.29 15.28 -9.18
C LEU A 147 -13.69 14.87 -9.65
N LYS A 148 -14.66 14.69 -8.74
CA LYS A 148 -16.03 14.24 -9.01
C LYS A 148 -16.16 12.91 -9.77
N LYS A 149 -15.05 12.20 -10.00
CA LYS A 149 -14.99 10.88 -10.63
C LYS A 149 -13.85 10.09 -9.98
N GLU A 150 -14.17 8.90 -9.50
CA GLU A 150 -13.19 7.87 -9.16
C GLU A 150 -13.01 6.92 -10.35
N LEU A 151 -11.78 6.38 -10.51
CA LEU A 151 -11.52 5.28 -11.45
C LEU A 151 -12.14 3.99 -10.93
#